data_e9a74a60583fa51b5e369e884be733e9
#
_entry.id   e9a74a60583fa51b5e369e884be733e9
#
_cell.length_a   1.000
_cell.length_b   1.000
_cell.length_c   1.000
_cell.angle_alpha   90.00
_cell.angle_beta   90.00
_cell.angle_gamma   90.00
#
_symmetry.space_group_name_H-M   'P 1'
#
loop_
_entity.id
_entity.type
_entity.pdbx_description
1 polymer ?
#
loop_
_entity_poly.entity_id
_entity_poly.type
_entity_poly.pdbx_seq_one_letter_code
_entity_poly.pdbx_strand_id
1 'polypeptide(L)'
;MSSIEHVDVAVIGGGVIGCTMARELSRYKLDVCVLEAADDVGEGASKANSGVLYAGFHPRGGSLKGTSCVEGNAMYAHLAEELGVPYRRTGALYVAFHRAGIDKIYEKRERAVQNGLGELEVISGDEAREIEPRLSPHALAAMLAPTTGIVSPFQLVCALARNAAANGVQFHLGFEVESIERADGVWLLHARDGRCVRARFVANMAGEDAAILDAQVHPADIVVKPRRGQFIVFDKQAPENAIRHVLYQVQETDEGGTLLAPTVDGNLIAGPTSENVRSFRDSATSQVGIEHVRRVARKLVPDLDLGQVITEFAGVRANIVNIEKEQKDFVVRASASGFVSALGIKNPGITCAPALVKRAIEILGEEGLALASNPAFDASDQGAVHKRPFMQCSPEEQRRLLEADPTYGHVVCRCERITEGDVRACMRELVPPTTLDGVKRRLRCGMGRCQGAFCAPRVTGIMADELGVAISEVQKGALGGHLTCGEVK
;
A
#
# COMPACT_ATOMS: atom_id res chain seq x y z
N MET A 1 -33.78 -15.60 1.46
CA MET A 1 -32.55 -16.20 2.01
C MET A 1 -31.50 -15.96 0.94
N SER A 2 -30.46 -15.12 1.20
CA SER A 2 -29.34 -14.97 0.30
C SER A 2 -28.64 -16.31 0.14
N SER A 3 -28.33 -16.72 -1.09
CA SER A 3 -27.59 -17.95 -1.35
C SER A 3 -26.24 -17.84 -0.62
N ILE A 4 -25.94 -18.81 0.25
CA ILE A 4 -24.64 -18.91 0.91
C ILE A 4 -23.63 -19.28 -0.16
N GLU A 5 -22.66 -18.43 -0.38
CA GLU A 5 -21.57 -18.68 -1.33
C GLU A 5 -20.60 -19.71 -0.77
N HIS A 6 -20.11 -20.62 -1.62
CA HIS A 6 -19.15 -21.65 -1.26
C HIS A 6 -17.87 -21.45 -2.07
N VAL A 7 -16.73 -21.34 -1.38
CA VAL A 7 -15.41 -21.18 -2.01
C VAL A 7 -14.40 -22.15 -1.41
N ASP A 8 -13.30 -22.38 -2.13
CA ASP A 8 -12.15 -23.12 -1.59
C ASP A 8 -11.40 -22.28 -0.56
N VAL A 9 -11.12 -21.01 -0.89
CA VAL A 9 -10.39 -20.10 -0.01
C VAL A 9 -11.08 -18.73 0.08
N ALA A 10 -11.37 -18.28 1.30
CA ALA A 10 -11.76 -16.92 1.57
C ALA A 10 -10.56 -16.11 2.11
N VAL A 11 -10.25 -15.00 1.45
CA VAL A 11 -9.23 -14.03 1.89
C VAL A 11 -9.92 -12.87 2.59
N ILE A 12 -9.64 -12.65 3.86
CA ILE A 12 -10.20 -11.53 4.63
C ILE A 12 -9.27 -10.32 4.53
N GLY A 13 -9.76 -9.23 3.95
CA GLY A 13 -9.06 -7.96 3.75
C GLY A 13 -8.52 -7.77 2.34
N GLY A 14 -8.89 -6.65 1.71
CA GLY A 14 -8.47 -6.20 0.36
C GLY A 14 -7.29 -5.23 0.38
N GLY A 15 -6.43 -5.27 1.41
CA GLY A 15 -5.17 -4.54 1.45
C GLY A 15 -4.08 -5.18 0.57
N VAL A 16 -2.85 -4.61 0.60
CA VAL A 16 -1.74 -5.13 -0.22
C VAL A 16 -1.46 -6.62 0.02
N ILE A 17 -1.54 -7.10 1.27
CA ILE A 17 -1.30 -8.52 1.58
C ILE A 17 -2.43 -9.38 1.01
N GLY A 18 -3.70 -9.01 1.24
CA GLY A 18 -4.85 -9.77 0.75
C GLY A 18 -4.96 -9.78 -0.77
N CYS A 19 -4.75 -8.64 -1.44
CA CYS A 19 -4.74 -8.59 -2.91
C CYS A 19 -3.57 -9.39 -3.51
N THR A 20 -2.39 -9.39 -2.86
CA THR A 20 -1.27 -10.28 -3.25
C THR A 20 -1.66 -11.75 -3.05
N MET A 21 -2.29 -12.09 -1.92
CA MET A 21 -2.76 -13.45 -1.62
C MET A 21 -3.78 -13.93 -2.65
N ALA A 22 -4.77 -13.11 -2.97
CA ALA A 22 -5.79 -13.39 -3.96
C ALA A 22 -5.19 -13.69 -5.35
N ARG A 23 -4.24 -12.82 -5.79
CA ARG A 23 -3.52 -13.01 -7.04
C ARG A 23 -2.70 -14.30 -7.06
N GLU A 24 -1.93 -14.57 -6.01
CA GLU A 24 -1.09 -15.77 -5.99
C GLU A 24 -1.93 -17.05 -5.87
N LEU A 25 -3.07 -17.02 -5.17
CA LEU A 25 -4.02 -18.15 -5.14
C LEU A 25 -4.67 -18.42 -6.51
N SER A 26 -4.93 -17.39 -7.33
CA SER A 26 -5.50 -17.56 -8.67
C SER A 26 -4.57 -18.28 -9.66
N ARG A 27 -3.27 -18.47 -9.30
CA ARG A 27 -2.34 -19.36 -10.03
C ARG A 27 -2.71 -20.84 -9.91
N TYR A 28 -3.63 -21.16 -9.03
CA TYR A 28 -4.09 -22.52 -8.80
C TYR A 28 -5.57 -22.70 -9.19
N LYS A 29 -6.00 -23.92 -9.41
CA LYS A 29 -7.40 -24.26 -9.70
C LYS A 29 -8.21 -24.25 -8.42
N LEU A 30 -8.54 -23.06 -7.95
CA LEU A 30 -9.26 -22.78 -6.70
C LEU A 30 -10.36 -21.74 -6.94
N ASP A 31 -11.49 -21.95 -6.28
CA ASP A 31 -12.51 -20.92 -6.13
C ASP A 31 -12.11 -19.99 -4.96
N VAL A 32 -11.81 -18.73 -5.25
CA VAL A 32 -11.29 -17.78 -4.28
C VAL A 32 -12.16 -16.55 -4.23
N CYS A 33 -12.46 -16.07 -3.02
CA CYS A 33 -13.05 -14.74 -2.83
C CYS A 33 -12.23 -13.86 -1.86
N VAL A 34 -12.35 -12.55 -2.02
CA VAL A 34 -11.83 -11.53 -1.11
C VAL A 34 -13.00 -10.86 -0.41
N LEU A 35 -12.94 -10.81 0.93
CA LEU A 35 -13.93 -10.15 1.79
C LEU A 35 -13.31 -8.86 2.34
N GLU A 36 -13.70 -7.71 1.78
CA GLU A 36 -13.17 -6.39 2.17
C GLU A 36 -14.26 -5.57 2.86
N ALA A 37 -13.94 -5.08 4.05
CA ALA A 37 -14.87 -4.29 4.86
C ALA A 37 -15.22 -2.92 4.25
N ALA A 38 -14.28 -2.34 3.52
CA ALA A 38 -14.46 -1.05 2.86
C ALA A 38 -15.17 -1.18 1.49
N ASP A 39 -15.50 -0.03 0.92
CA ASP A 39 -16.12 0.13 -0.39
C ASP A 39 -15.12 0.06 -1.56
N ASP A 40 -13.83 -0.12 -1.28
CA ASP A 40 -12.78 -0.30 -2.27
C ASP A 40 -11.57 -1.02 -1.68
N VAL A 41 -10.69 -1.54 -2.51
CA VAL A 41 -9.43 -2.16 -2.10
C VAL A 41 -8.39 -1.12 -1.65
N GLY A 42 -7.52 -1.52 -0.73
CA GLY A 42 -6.39 -0.69 -0.29
C GLY A 42 -6.74 0.42 0.69
N GLU A 43 -7.94 0.42 1.28
CA GLU A 43 -8.45 1.50 2.15
C GLU A 43 -7.72 1.65 3.50
N GLY A 44 -7.08 0.60 3.98
CA GLY A 44 -6.33 0.63 5.25
C GLY A 44 -4.93 1.26 5.14
N ALA A 45 -3.96 0.69 5.83
CA ALA A 45 -2.56 1.13 5.83
C ALA A 45 -1.90 1.12 4.43
N SER A 46 -2.47 0.38 3.48
CA SER A 46 -1.96 0.26 2.11
C SER A 46 -2.03 1.57 1.33
N LYS A 47 -2.98 2.47 1.62
CA LYS A 47 -3.08 3.80 0.98
C LYS A 47 -2.24 4.88 1.67
N ALA A 48 -1.81 4.68 2.91
CA ALA A 48 -1.24 5.73 3.76
C ALA A 48 0.19 5.41 4.20
N ASN A 49 1.11 5.38 3.22
CA ASN A 49 2.53 5.06 3.40
C ASN A 49 3.40 5.81 2.39
N SER A 50 4.73 5.61 2.46
CA SER A 50 5.70 6.31 1.60
C SER A 50 5.90 5.71 0.21
N GLY A 51 5.36 4.53 -0.08
CA GLY A 51 5.66 3.80 -1.33
C GLY A 51 7.10 3.30 -1.45
N VAL A 52 7.91 3.36 -0.39
CA VAL A 52 9.29 2.91 -0.41
C VAL A 52 9.37 1.40 -0.23
N LEU A 53 10.09 0.74 -1.13
CA LEU A 53 10.48 -0.66 -1.06
C LEU A 53 11.83 -0.77 -0.39
N TYR A 54 11.83 -1.21 0.86
CA TYR A 54 13.00 -1.23 1.73
C TYR A 54 13.99 -2.32 1.35
N ALA A 55 15.29 -2.03 1.49
CA ALA A 55 16.34 -3.02 1.19
C ALA A 55 16.39 -4.19 2.20
N GLY A 56 16.07 -3.95 3.49
CA GLY A 56 16.05 -5.01 4.51
C GLY A 56 17.02 -4.83 5.69
N PHE A 57 17.76 -3.72 5.77
CA PHE A 57 18.71 -3.44 6.86
C PHE A 57 18.08 -2.86 8.14
N HIS A 58 16.86 -2.30 8.06
CA HIS A 58 16.19 -1.69 9.21
C HIS A 58 15.68 -2.69 10.25
N PRO A 59 15.05 -3.82 9.87
CA PRO A 59 14.51 -4.78 10.83
C PRO A 59 15.61 -5.47 11.63
N ARG A 60 15.22 -6.10 12.75
CA ARG A 60 16.13 -6.94 13.54
C ARG A 60 16.66 -8.08 12.68
N GLY A 61 17.95 -8.42 12.86
CA GLY A 61 18.60 -9.50 12.12
C GLY A 61 17.93 -10.85 12.37
N GLY A 62 17.75 -11.63 11.30
CA GLY A 62 17.14 -12.95 11.31
C GLY A 62 15.64 -12.99 11.65
N SER A 63 14.97 -11.82 11.79
CA SER A 63 13.52 -11.75 12.02
C SER A 63 12.74 -12.07 10.74
N LEU A 64 11.50 -12.57 10.88
CA LEU A 64 10.60 -12.79 9.73
C LEU A 64 10.44 -11.51 8.90
N LYS A 65 10.29 -10.39 9.57
CA LYS A 65 10.22 -9.06 8.96
C LYS A 65 11.49 -8.72 8.16
N GLY A 66 12.69 -9.09 8.65
CA GLY A 66 13.96 -8.80 8.00
C GLY A 66 14.18 -9.65 6.75
N THR A 67 14.05 -10.96 6.89
CA THR A 67 14.25 -11.92 5.79
C THR A 67 13.20 -11.75 4.69
N SER A 68 11.91 -11.59 5.06
CA SER A 68 10.85 -11.33 4.09
C SER A 68 11.00 -9.97 3.39
N CYS A 69 11.66 -8.99 4.02
CA CYS A 69 11.93 -7.71 3.38
C CYS A 69 12.96 -7.84 2.24
N VAL A 70 14.02 -8.61 2.44
CA VAL A 70 15.04 -8.88 1.41
C VAL A 70 14.45 -9.72 0.28
N GLU A 71 13.76 -10.82 0.62
CA GLU A 71 13.13 -11.72 -0.37
C GLU A 71 12.07 -10.97 -1.18
N GLY A 72 11.16 -10.26 -0.53
CA GLY A 72 10.10 -9.51 -1.19
C GLY A 72 10.64 -8.38 -2.07
N ASN A 73 11.67 -7.63 -1.62
CA ASN A 73 12.29 -6.58 -2.44
C ASN A 73 12.84 -7.14 -3.76
N ALA A 74 13.45 -8.32 -3.74
CA ALA A 74 13.98 -8.97 -4.93
C ALA A 74 12.89 -9.33 -5.96
N MET A 75 11.66 -9.59 -5.51
CA MET A 75 10.53 -9.97 -6.38
C MET A 75 9.87 -8.77 -7.08
N TYR A 76 10.07 -7.53 -6.58
CA TYR A 76 9.28 -6.37 -7.04
C TYR A 76 9.52 -5.95 -8.48
N ALA A 77 10.73 -6.07 -9.01
CA ALA A 77 11.00 -5.67 -10.39
C ALA A 77 10.14 -6.47 -11.38
N HIS A 78 10.10 -7.79 -11.18
CA HIS A 78 9.29 -8.70 -11.99
C HIS A 78 7.78 -8.48 -11.77
N LEU A 79 7.34 -8.39 -10.51
CA LEU A 79 5.93 -8.14 -10.19
C LEU A 79 5.41 -6.83 -10.79
N ALA A 80 6.21 -5.76 -10.74
CA ALA A 80 5.85 -4.47 -11.30
C ALA A 80 5.76 -4.51 -12.83
N GLU A 81 6.63 -5.29 -13.49
CA GLU A 81 6.61 -5.52 -14.94
C GLU A 81 5.35 -6.29 -15.37
N GLU A 82 5.03 -7.42 -14.70
CA GLU A 82 3.83 -8.21 -14.95
C GLU A 82 2.56 -7.35 -14.85
N LEU A 83 2.46 -6.53 -13.81
CA LEU A 83 1.29 -5.71 -13.52
C LEU A 83 1.27 -4.35 -14.23
N GLY A 84 2.35 -3.97 -14.93
CA GLY A 84 2.46 -2.66 -15.55
C GLY A 84 2.47 -1.49 -14.54
N VAL A 85 2.84 -1.75 -13.26
CA VAL A 85 2.86 -0.74 -12.20
C VAL A 85 4.17 0.03 -12.22
N PRO A 86 4.12 1.38 -12.12
CA PRO A 86 5.32 2.18 -12.04
C PRO A 86 6.21 1.79 -10.86
N TYR A 87 7.44 1.41 -11.16
CA TYR A 87 8.47 1.01 -10.21
C TYR A 87 9.81 1.65 -10.61
N ARG A 88 10.58 2.07 -9.62
CA ARG A 88 11.93 2.58 -9.84
C ARG A 88 12.86 2.16 -8.71
N ARG A 89 14.01 1.56 -9.05
CA ARG A 89 15.10 1.33 -8.11
C ARG A 89 15.89 2.62 -7.97
N THR A 90 15.75 3.29 -6.83
CA THR A 90 16.40 4.60 -6.56
C THR A 90 17.68 4.46 -5.77
N GLY A 91 17.85 3.35 -5.04
CA GLY A 91 18.81 3.30 -3.95
C GLY A 91 18.39 4.18 -2.78
N ALA A 92 19.15 4.07 -1.68
CA ALA A 92 18.97 4.92 -0.51
C ALA A 92 20.28 5.23 0.19
N LEU A 93 20.33 6.35 0.90
CA LEU A 93 21.39 6.75 1.80
C LEU A 93 20.84 6.79 3.24
N TYR A 94 21.46 6.03 4.15
CA TYR A 94 21.19 6.06 5.59
C TYR A 94 22.25 6.92 6.27
N VAL A 95 21.91 8.19 6.58
CA VAL A 95 22.83 9.30 6.82
C VAL A 95 23.03 9.56 8.30
N ALA A 96 24.29 9.62 8.74
CA ALA A 96 24.71 10.01 10.09
C ALA A 96 25.18 11.48 10.13
N PHE A 97 24.74 12.21 11.16
CA PHE A 97 25.09 13.60 11.43
C PHE A 97 25.97 13.79 12.70
N HIS A 98 26.30 12.71 13.37
CA HIS A 98 27.16 12.70 14.56
C HIS A 98 27.85 11.34 14.71
N ARG A 99 28.94 11.28 15.51
CA ARG A 99 29.76 10.07 15.64
C ARG A 99 28.97 8.84 16.11
N ALA A 100 28.12 8.98 17.12
CA ALA A 100 27.28 7.87 17.58
C ALA A 100 26.31 7.35 16.50
N GLY A 101 25.99 8.18 15.48
CA GLY A 101 25.23 7.75 14.32
C GLY A 101 26.00 6.82 13.38
N ILE A 102 27.34 6.97 13.33
CA ILE A 102 28.20 6.08 12.54
C ILE A 102 28.20 4.67 13.15
N ASP A 103 28.24 4.56 14.48
CA ASP A 103 28.12 3.26 15.16
C ASP A 103 26.80 2.56 14.83
N LYS A 104 25.70 3.33 14.75
CA LYS A 104 24.40 2.84 14.31
C LYS A 104 24.37 2.39 12.86
N ILE A 105 25.14 3.02 11.98
CA ILE A 105 25.31 2.57 10.58
C ILE A 105 25.92 1.16 10.55
N TYR A 106 26.98 0.91 11.30
CA TYR A 106 27.62 -0.40 11.36
C TYR A 106 26.69 -1.46 11.98
N GLU A 107 25.94 -1.12 13.02
CA GLU A 107 24.90 -2.02 13.58
C GLU A 107 23.87 -2.41 12.50
N LYS A 108 23.40 -1.46 11.70
CA LYS A 108 22.43 -1.74 10.61
C LYS A 108 23.06 -2.53 9.46
N ARG A 109 24.35 -2.33 9.18
CA ARG A 109 25.10 -3.13 8.21
C ARG A 109 25.15 -4.60 8.63
N GLU A 110 25.40 -4.89 9.90
CA GLU A 110 25.37 -6.26 10.45
C GLU A 110 23.95 -6.87 10.32
N ARG A 111 22.91 -6.10 10.62
CA ARG A 111 21.53 -6.57 10.41
C ARG A 111 21.22 -6.87 8.94
N ALA A 112 21.77 -6.12 8.01
CA ALA A 112 21.63 -6.39 6.57
C ALA A 112 22.19 -7.78 6.22
N VAL A 113 23.39 -8.11 6.70
CA VAL A 113 24.00 -9.44 6.51
C VAL A 113 23.15 -10.53 7.13
N GLN A 114 22.68 -10.35 8.38
CA GLN A 114 21.84 -11.33 9.10
C GLN A 114 20.48 -11.55 8.42
N ASN A 115 19.98 -10.57 7.67
CA ASN A 115 18.73 -10.66 6.92
C ASN A 115 18.91 -11.22 5.49
N GLY A 116 20.15 -11.50 5.07
CA GLY A 116 20.47 -12.05 3.75
C GLY A 116 20.68 -11.01 2.64
N LEU A 117 20.78 -9.71 2.98
CA LEU A 117 21.03 -8.65 2.00
C LEU A 117 22.50 -8.57 1.56
N GLY A 118 23.43 -9.10 2.37
CA GLY A 118 24.86 -8.94 2.20
C GLY A 118 25.41 -7.66 2.83
N GLU A 119 26.70 -7.42 2.61
CA GLU A 119 27.38 -6.22 3.12
C GLU A 119 27.00 -4.99 2.32
N LEU A 120 26.69 -3.91 3.04
CA LEU A 120 26.42 -2.60 2.45
C LEU A 120 27.62 -1.69 2.61
N GLU A 121 27.90 -0.88 1.60
CA GLU A 121 29.00 0.07 1.61
C GLU A 121 28.70 1.23 2.56
N VAL A 122 29.73 1.63 3.33
CA VAL A 122 29.69 2.81 4.19
C VAL A 122 30.68 3.83 3.58
N ILE A 123 30.16 5.00 3.24
CA ILE A 123 30.87 6.07 2.54
C ILE A 123 30.94 7.32 3.43
N SER A 124 31.90 8.19 3.15
CA SER A 124 32.01 9.50 3.81
C SER A 124 30.85 10.43 3.43
N GLY A 125 30.67 11.51 4.20
CA GLY A 125 29.69 12.54 3.87
C GLY A 125 29.98 13.26 2.55
N ASP A 126 31.27 13.38 2.15
CA ASP A 126 31.65 13.97 0.87
C ASP A 126 31.27 13.09 -0.31
N GLU A 127 31.59 11.79 -0.27
CA GLU A 127 31.16 10.81 -1.27
C GLU A 127 29.63 10.71 -1.36
N ALA A 128 28.94 10.79 -0.22
CA ALA A 128 27.48 10.79 -0.20
C ALA A 128 26.89 12.03 -0.91
N ARG A 129 27.54 13.19 -0.85
CA ARG A 129 27.17 14.41 -1.58
C ARG A 129 27.47 14.34 -3.07
N GLU A 130 28.48 13.59 -3.50
CA GLU A 130 28.70 13.33 -4.92
C GLU A 130 27.55 12.54 -5.54
N ILE A 131 27.00 11.58 -4.78
CA ILE A 131 25.84 10.75 -5.16
C ILE A 131 24.54 11.56 -5.10
N GLU A 132 24.35 12.31 -4.02
CA GLU A 132 23.16 13.15 -3.76
C GLU A 132 23.58 14.60 -3.45
N PRO A 133 23.74 15.46 -4.47
CA PRO A 133 24.34 16.80 -4.30
C PRO A 133 23.56 17.74 -3.36
N ARG A 134 22.26 17.43 -3.12
CA ARG A 134 21.44 18.21 -2.20
C ARG A 134 21.52 17.74 -0.74
N LEU A 135 22.26 16.67 -0.47
CA LEU A 135 22.47 16.21 0.89
C LEU A 135 23.18 17.28 1.73
N SER A 136 22.72 17.44 2.95
CA SER A 136 23.28 18.38 3.92
C SER A 136 24.82 18.33 4.00
N PRO A 137 25.50 19.50 4.01
CA PRO A 137 26.96 19.57 4.20
C PRO A 137 27.41 19.05 5.58
N HIS A 138 26.49 18.89 6.52
CA HIS A 138 26.76 18.36 7.86
C HIS A 138 26.69 16.82 7.96
N ALA A 139 26.41 16.13 6.85
CA ALA A 139 26.47 14.67 6.80
C ALA A 139 27.92 14.20 7.00
N LEU A 140 28.14 13.32 7.98
CA LEU A 140 29.47 12.78 8.31
C LEU A 140 29.77 11.48 7.58
N ALA A 141 28.78 10.61 7.45
CA ALA A 141 28.85 9.33 6.75
C ALA A 141 27.46 8.90 6.30
N ALA A 142 27.42 7.99 5.34
CA ALA A 142 26.19 7.33 4.92
C ALA A 142 26.45 5.86 4.61
N MET A 143 25.42 5.02 4.78
CA MET A 143 25.40 3.65 4.25
C MET A 143 24.54 3.62 2.99
N LEU A 144 25.11 3.09 1.91
CA LEU A 144 24.47 2.97 0.61
C LEU A 144 23.65 1.67 0.54
N ALA A 145 22.35 1.77 0.24
CA ALA A 145 21.45 0.62 0.07
C ALA A 145 20.88 0.60 -1.36
N PRO A 146 21.59 0.03 -2.34
CA PRO A 146 21.28 0.15 -3.76
C PRO A 146 19.99 -0.58 -4.18
N THR A 147 19.52 -1.55 -3.40
CA THR A 147 18.30 -2.31 -3.71
C THR A 147 17.01 -1.60 -3.30
N THR A 148 17.10 -0.49 -2.56
CA THR A 148 15.92 0.32 -2.21
C THR A 148 15.23 0.82 -3.47
N GLY A 149 13.90 0.71 -3.52
CA GLY A 149 13.08 1.18 -4.63
C GLY A 149 11.88 1.97 -4.17
N ILE A 150 11.10 2.43 -5.12
CA ILE A 150 9.82 3.10 -4.91
C ILE A 150 8.76 2.56 -5.86
N VAL A 151 7.52 2.53 -5.39
CA VAL A 151 6.33 2.07 -6.13
C VAL A 151 5.14 2.96 -5.80
N SER A 152 4.15 3.04 -6.69
CA SER A 152 2.86 3.61 -6.31
C SER A 152 2.07 2.59 -5.48
N PRO A 153 1.85 2.82 -4.17
CA PRO A 153 1.10 1.87 -3.35
C PRO A 153 -0.35 1.70 -3.80
N PHE A 154 -0.94 2.76 -4.34
CA PHE A 154 -2.32 2.75 -4.84
C PHE A 154 -2.45 1.89 -6.10
N GLN A 155 -1.63 2.17 -7.12
CA GLN A 155 -1.66 1.45 -8.39
C GLN A 155 -1.29 -0.03 -8.20
N LEU A 156 -0.35 -0.33 -7.29
CA LEU A 156 0.02 -1.71 -6.97
C LEU A 156 -1.18 -2.51 -6.44
N VAL A 157 -1.90 -2.00 -5.44
CA VAL A 157 -3.04 -2.73 -4.85
C VAL A 157 -4.17 -2.88 -5.86
N CYS A 158 -4.49 -1.82 -6.62
CA CYS A 158 -5.52 -1.88 -7.66
C CYS A 158 -5.16 -2.88 -8.77
N ALA A 159 -3.89 -2.90 -9.21
CA ALA A 159 -3.43 -3.83 -10.24
C ALA A 159 -3.43 -5.30 -9.76
N LEU A 160 -3.02 -5.55 -8.51
CA LEU A 160 -3.13 -6.87 -7.88
C LEU A 160 -4.58 -7.35 -7.83
N ALA A 161 -5.51 -6.50 -7.42
CA ALA A 161 -6.93 -6.82 -7.35
C ALA A 161 -7.52 -7.09 -8.74
N ARG A 162 -7.25 -6.22 -9.73
CA ARG A 162 -7.71 -6.40 -11.11
C ARG A 162 -7.17 -7.69 -11.73
N ASN A 163 -5.87 -7.97 -11.55
CA ASN A 163 -5.28 -9.21 -12.05
C ASN A 163 -5.89 -10.44 -11.39
N ALA A 164 -6.11 -10.43 -10.07
CA ALA A 164 -6.80 -11.51 -9.38
C ALA A 164 -8.22 -11.71 -9.91
N ALA A 165 -8.99 -10.62 -10.11
CA ALA A 165 -10.35 -10.67 -10.65
C ALA A 165 -10.37 -11.17 -12.10
N ALA A 166 -9.41 -10.75 -12.95
CA ALA A 166 -9.25 -11.24 -14.32
C ALA A 166 -8.96 -12.76 -14.37
N ASN A 167 -8.35 -13.30 -13.30
CA ASN A 167 -8.08 -14.71 -13.13
C ASN A 167 -9.15 -15.45 -12.29
N GLY A 168 -10.35 -14.86 -12.14
CA GLY A 168 -11.53 -15.53 -11.58
C GLY A 168 -11.78 -15.31 -10.09
N VAL A 169 -10.97 -14.52 -9.38
CA VAL A 169 -11.21 -14.20 -7.96
C VAL A 169 -12.39 -13.23 -7.82
N GLN A 170 -13.30 -13.52 -6.92
CA GLN A 170 -14.46 -12.67 -6.62
C GLN A 170 -14.11 -11.67 -5.51
N PHE A 171 -14.53 -10.41 -5.65
CA PHE A 171 -14.33 -9.36 -4.65
C PHE A 171 -15.67 -8.93 -4.05
N HIS A 172 -15.86 -9.17 -2.75
CA HIS A 172 -17.00 -8.70 -1.97
C HIS A 172 -16.60 -7.48 -1.17
N LEU A 173 -16.85 -6.31 -1.74
CA LEU A 173 -16.62 -5.02 -1.07
C LEU A 173 -17.79 -4.71 -0.12
N GLY A 174 -17.53 -3.94 0.94
CA GLY A 174 -18.49 -3.67 2.01
C GLY A 174 -18.85 -4.92 2.81
N PHE A 175 -18.00 -5.97 2.78
CA PHE A 175 -18.20 -7.19 3.54
C PHE A 175 -17.31 -7.17 4.80
N GLU A 176 -17.81 -6.54 5.86
CA GLU A 176 -17.11 -6.50 7.15
C GLU A 176 -17.34 -7.80 7.91
N VAL A 177 -16.35 -8.69 7.96
CA VAL A 177 -16.41 -9.94 8.72
C VAL A 177 -16.49 -9.62 10.21
N GLU A 178 -17.59 -10.01 10.86
CA GLU A 178 -17.85 -9.78 12.27
C GLU A 178 -17.61 -11.04 13.12
N SER A 179 -18.05 -12.19 12.64
CA SER A 179 -17.84 -13.46 13.34
C SER A 179 -17.39 -14.58 12.42
N ILE A 180 -16.63 -15.50 13.00
CA ILE A 180 -16.03 -16.65 12.32
C ILE A 180 -16.39 -17.89 13.12
N GLU A 181 -17.01 -18.86 12.46
CA GLU A 181 -17.41 -20.13 13.05
C GLU A 181 -16.90 -21.31 12.21
N ARG A 182 -16.79 -22.49 12.81
CA ARG A 182 -16.49 -23.72 12.09
C ARG A 182 -17.62 -24.70 12.26
N ALA A 183 -18.26 -25.09 11.15
CA ALA A 183 -19.34 -26.06 11.13
C ALA A 183 -19.14 -27.05 9.97
N ASP A 184 -19.39 -28.32 10.20
CA ASP A 184 -19.30 -29.40 9.20
C ASP A 184 -17.96 -29.43 8.44
N GLY A 185 -16.85 -29.06 9.10
CA GLY A 185 -15.51 -29.07 8.54
C GLY A 185 -15.16 -27.86 7.68
N VAL A 186 -16.06 -26.89 7.50
CA VAL A 186 -15.87 -25.64 6.77
C VAL A 186 -15.97 -24.42 7.70
N TRP A 187 -15.39 -23.31 7.27
CA TRP A 187 -15.47 -22.01 7.93
C TRP A 187 -16.70 -21.25 7.45
N LEU A 188 -17.42 -20.64 8.38
CA LEU A 188 -18.51 -19.71 8.14
C LEU A 188 -18.04 -18.31 8.52
N LEU A 189 -18.04 -17.40 7.55
CA LEU A 189 -17.61 -16.03 7.71
C LEU A 189 -18.86 -15.13 7.61
N HIS A 190 -19.31 -14.61 8.75
CA HIS A 190 -20.52 -13.79 8.84
C HIS A 190 -20.16 -12.32 8.77
N ALA A 191 -20.79 -11.62 7.83
CA ALA A 191 -20.69 -10.16 7.75
C ALA A 191 -21.67 -9.49 8.71
N ARG A 192 -21.34 -8.28 9.13
CA ARG A 192 -22.20 -7.41 9.97
C ARG A 192 -23.56 -7.14 9.37
N ASP A 193 -23.71 -7.16 8.05
CA ASP A 193 -24.96 -6.93 7.33
C ASP A 193 -25.81 -8.22 7.12
N GLY A 194 -25.37 -9.34 7.66
CA GLY A 194 -26.04 -10.63 7.61
C GLY A 194 -25.68 -11.50 6.41
N ARG A 195 -24.79 -11.06 5.50
CA ARG A 195 -24.22 -11.93 4.47
C ARG A 195 -23.33 -13.00 5.13
N CYS A 196 -23.19 -14.15 4.46
CA CYS A 196 -22.35 -15.24 4.94
C CYS A 196 -21.62 -15.91 3.76
N VAL A 197 -20.35 -16.24 3.96
CA VAL A 197 -19.53 -17.03 3.03
C VAL A 197 -19.07 -18.30 3.72
N ARG A 198 -19.12 -19.44 3.01
CA ARG A 198 -18.58 -20.74 3.45
C ARG A 198 -17.25 -20.99 2.71
N ALA A 199 -16.19 -21.26 3.45
CA ALA A 199 -14.87 -21.52 2.89
C ALA A 199 -14.26 -22.78 3.49
N ARG A 200 -13.55 -23.56 2.66
CA ARG A 200 -12.76 -24.71 3.15
C ARG A 200 -11.51 -24.25 3.89
N PHE A 201 -10.91 -23.16 3.40
CA PHE A 201 -9.73 -22.54 3.97
C PHE A 201 -9.94 -21.03 4.10
N VAL A 202 -9.25 -20.42 5.06
CA VAL A 202 -9.31 -18.97 5.30
C VAL A 202 -7.90 -18.39 5.36
N ALA A 203 -7.69 -17.26 4.68
CA ALA A 203 -6.50 -16.44 4.79
C ALA A 203 -6.85 -15.09 5.43
N ASN A 204 -6.58 -14.93 6.71
CA ASN A 204 -6.82 -13.70 7.46
C ASN A 204 -5.69 -12.69 7.19
N MET A 205 -5.95 -11.76 6.26
CA MET A 205 -5.07 -10.67 5.82
C MET A 205 -5.67 -9.30 6.17
N ALA A 206 -6.49 -9.24 7.22
CA ALA A 206 -7.34 -8.10 7.60
C ALA A 206 -6.56 -6.91 8.23
N GLY A 207 -5.24 -6.89 8.14
CA GLY A 207 -4.42 -5.74 8.53
C GLY A 207 -4.58 -5.38 10.00
N GLU A 208 -5.23 -4.27 10.28
CA GLU A 208 -5.44 -3.76 11.64
C GLU A 208 -6.39 -4.63 12.48
N ASP A 209 -7.35 -5.28 11.83
CA ASP A 209 -8.35 -6.15 12.47
C ASP A 209 -7.92 -7.62 12.50
N ALA A 210 -6.81 -7.96 11.85
CA ALA A 210 -6.38 -9.35 11.73
C ALA A 210 -6.18 -10.06 13.08
N ALA A 211 -5.67 -9.37 14.10
CA ALA A 211 -5.49 -9.96 15.43
C ALA A 211 -6.82 -10.14 16.19
N ILE A 212 -7.83 -9.31 15.91
CA ILE A 212 -9.17 -9.42 16.50
C ILE A 212 -9.88 -10.65 15.91
N LEU A 213 -9.78 -10.84 14.60
CA LEU A 213 -10.35 -12.00 13.92
C LEU A 213 -9.59 -13.30 14.27
N ASP A 214 -8.27 -13.24 14.37
CA ASP A 214 -7.44 -14.37 14.82
C ASP A 214 -7.84 -14.87 16.21
N ALA A 215 -8.14 -13.95 17.14
CA ALA A 215 -8.55 -14.27 18.51
C ALA A 215 -9.91 -15.01 18.60
N GLN A 216 -10.69 -15.08 17.52
CA GLN A 216 -11.92 -15.88 17.48
C GLN A 216 -11.64 -17.37 17.24
N VAL A 217 -10.47 -17.72 16.69
CA VAL A 217 -10.11 -19.10 16.31
C VAL A 217 -8.84 -19.61 17.00
N HIS A 218 -8.09 -18.72 17.63
CA HIS A 218 -6.82 -19.00 18.33
C HIS A 218 -6.79 -18.26 19.67
N PRO A 219 -6.16 -18.81 20.73
CA PRO A 219 -5.98 -18.08 21.99
C PRO A 219 -5.31 -16.73 21.77
N ALA A 220 -5.86 -15.69 22.38
CA ALA A 220 -5.38 -14.31 22.21
C ALA A 220 -4.00 -14.13 22.87
N ASP A 221 -2.94 -14.20 22.07
CA ASP A 221 -1.54 -14.02 22.46
C ASP A 221 -0.91 -12.71 21.96
N ILE A 222 -1.69 -11.92 21.22
CA ILE A 222 -1.23 -10.69 20.55
C ILE A 222 -2.07 -9.50 20.96
N VAL A 223 -1.40 -8.44 21.39
CA VAL A 223 -2.01 -7.12 21.66
C VAL A 223 -1.70 -6.18 20.50
N VAL A 224 -2.74 -5.54 19.99
CA VAL A 224 -2.62 -4.52 18.95
C VAL A 224 -2.43 -3.15 19.60
N LYS A 225 -1.41 -2.40 19.12
CA LYS A 225 -1.09 -1.04 19.57
C LYS A 225 -1.04 -0.12 18.35
N PRO A 226 -2.11 0.62 18.04
CA PRO A 226 -2.14 1.53 16.90
C PRO A 226 -1.03 2.57 16.97
N ARG A 227 -0.31 2.79 15.83
CA ARG A 227 0.79 3.74 15.77
C ARG A 227 0.71 4.61 14.53
N ARG A 228 0.46 5.90 14.72
CA ARG A 228 0.28 6.89 13.65
C ARG A 228 1.62 7.33 13.08
N GLY A 229 1.66 7.52 11.76
CA GLY A 229 2.76 8.16 11.04
C GLY A 229 2.23 9.25 10.12
N GLN A 230 2.73 10.46 10.28
CA GLN A 230 2.31 11.65 9.54
C GLN A 230 3.32 11.98 8.44
N PHE A 231 2.83 12.46 7.31
CA PHE A 231 3.61 12.75 6.11
C PHE A 231 3.24 14.12 5.53
N ILE A 232 4.20 14.73 4.83
CA ILE A 232 3.97 15.86 3.92
C ILE A 232 4.35 15.45 2.50
N VAL A 233 3.62 15.99 1.51
CA VAL A 233 3.86 15.77 0.09
C VAL A 233 4.14 17.09 -0.58
N PHE A 234 5.22 17.15 -1.36
CA PHE A 234 5.59 18.32 -2.14
C PHE A 234 5.10 18.21 -3.57
N ASP A 235 4.92 19.35 -4.22
CA ASP A 235 4.51 19.44 -5.62
C ASP A 235 5.57 18.81 -6.54
N LYS A 236 5.13 18.06 -7.52
CA LYS A 236 6.00 17.49 -8.56
C LYS A 236 6.56 18.53 -9.55
N GLN A 237 5.98 19.74 -9.56
CA GLN A 237 6.43 20.84 -10.40
C GLN A 237 7.49 21.72 -9.71
N ALA A 238 8.07 21.25 -8.61
CA ALA A 238 9.14 21.90 -7.87
C ALA A 238 10.48 21.19 -8.14
N PRO A 239 11.13 21.38 -9.32
CA PRO A 239 12.38 20.71 -9.66
C PRO A 239 13.51 21.04 -8.68
N GLU A 240 13.44 22.21 -8.04
CA GLU A 240 14.34 22.62 -6.98
C GLU A 240 14.29 21.70 -5.75
N ASN A 241 13.20 20.98 -5.55
CA ASN A 241 13.08 20.00 -4.48
C ASN A 241 13.43 18.57 -4.89
N ALA A 242 13.83 18.34 -6.13
CA ALA A 242 14.12 16.99 -6.62
C ALA A 242 15.34 16.38 -5.92
N ILE A 243 15.19 15.14 -5.46
CA ILE A 243 16.27 14.26 -4.98
C ILE A 243 16.27 12.97 -5.78
N ARG A 244 17.43 12.30 -5.82
CA ARG A 244 17.61 11.07 -6.63
C ARG A 244 17.33 9.81 -5.84
N HIS A 245 17.73 9.81 -4.55
CA HIS A 245 17.73 8.65 -3.66
C HIS A 245 16.77 8.84 -2.51
N VAL A 246 16.35 7.73 -1.89
CA VAL A 246 15.67 7.79 -0.60
C VAL A 246 16.68 8.15 0.48
N LEU A 247 16.42 9.19 1.25
CA LEU A 247 17.29 9.65 2.33
C LEU A 247 16.69 9.29 3.69
N TYR A 248 17.40 8.52 4.49
CA TYR A 248 17.05 8.24 5.86
C TYR A 248 18.02 8.93 6.81
N GLN A 249 17.49 9.60 7.82
CA GLN A 249 18.32 10.01 8.95
C GLN A 249 18.55 8.81 9.89
N VAL A 250 19.79 8.60 10.34
CA VAL A 250 20.08 7.67 11.42
C VAL A 250 19.31 8.06 12.68
N GLN A 251 18.58 7.11 13.25
CA GLN A 251 17.73 7.31 14.41
C GLN A 251 18.46 6.86 15.69
N GLU A 252 18.19 7.54 16.80
CA GLU A 252 18.70 7.13 18.12
C GLU A 252 17.97 5.89 18.65
N THR A 253 16.74 5.65 18.19
CA THR A 253 15.91 4.49 18.58
C THR A 253 15.53 3.67 17.35
N ASP A 254 15.22 2.38 17.55
CA ASP A 254 14.76 1.48 16.47
C ASP A 254 13.29 1.72 16.02
N GLU A 255 12.61 2.68 16.61
CA GLU A 255 11.19 2.91 16.41
C GLU A 255 10.87 3.93 15.33
N GLY A 256 11.27 3.63 14.11
CA GLY A 256 10.84 4.36 12.91
C GLY A 256 11.46 5.76 12.78
N GLY A 257 11.97 6.09 11.60
CA GLY A 257 12.57 7.36 11.30
C GLY A 257 11.84 8.07 10.17
N THR A 258 11.87 9.40 10.19
CA THR A 258 11.45 10.22 9.07
C THR A 258 12.45 10.06 7.94
N LEU A 259 11.95 9.79 6.75
CA LEU A 259 12.70 9.75 5.50
C LEU A 259 12.27 10.90 4.58
N LEU A 260 13.07 11.14 3.58
CA LEU A 260 12.73 11.97 2.42
C LEU A 260 12.88 11.09 1.18
N ALA A 261 11.82 10.98 0.37
CA ALA A 261 11.83 10.05 -0.77
C ALA A 261 11.17 10.67 -2.01
N PRO A 262 11.74 10.46 -3.20
CA PRO A 262 11.01 10.72 -4.43
C PRO A 262 9.86 9.72 -4.56
N THR A 263 8.82 10.07 -5.30
CA THR A 263 7.75 9.14 -5.70
C THR A 263 7.86 8.78 -7.18
N VAL A 264 7.22 7.70 -7.59
CA VAL A 264 7.18 7.31 -9.01
C VAL A 264 6.44 8.34 -9.88
N ASP A 265 5.58 9.13 -9.26
CA ASP A 265 4.76 10.17 -9.92
C ASP A 265 5.48 11.53 -9.99
N GLY A 266 6.71 11.64 -9.47
CA GLY A 266 7.53 12.85 -9.50
C GLY A 266 7.33 13.81 -8.33
N ASN A 267 6.48 13.48 -7.35
CA ASN A 267 6.39 14.20 -6.09
C ASN A 267 7.59 13.85 -5.19
N LEU A 268 7.81 14.67 -4.17
CA LEU A 268 8.65 14.33 -3.04
C LEU A 268 7.75 14.12 -1.81
N ILE A 269 8.09 13.13 -0.98
CA ILE A 269 7.38 12.85 0.27
C ILE A 269 8.36 12.85 1.44
N ALA A 270 7.96 13.47 2.56
CA ALA A 270 8.70 13.38 3.82
C ALA A 270 7.82 12.82 4.93
N GLY A 271 8.40 12.00 5.79
CA GLY A 271 7.72 11.27 6.87
C GLY A 271 8.26 9.85 7.00
N PRO A 272 7.66 9.01 7.81
CA PRO A 272 6.59 9.31 8.76
C PRO A 272 7.09 9.83 10.12
N THR A 273 6.17 10.34 10.92
CA THR A 273 6.34 10.37 12.38
C THR A 273 6.07 9.00 12.99
N SER A 274 6.21 8.88 14.30
CA SER A 274 5.97 7.62 15.01
C SER A 274 5.41 7.88 16.40
N GLU A 275 4.09 7.86 16.52
CA GLU A 275 3.38 8.17 17.76
C GLU A 275 2.29 7.15 18.05
N ASN A 276 2.14 6.75 19.33
CA ASN A 276 1.08 5.85 19.74
C ASN A 276 -0.25 6.62 19.76
N VAL A 277 -1.29 6.00 19.24
CA VAL A 277 -2.66 6.53 19.25
C VAL A 277 -3.62 5.49 19.84
N ARG A 278 -4.83 5.92 20.18
CA ARG A 278 -5.80 5.04 20.85
C ARG A 278 -6.65 4.21 19.89
N SER A 279 -6.73 4.64 18.65
CA SER A 279 -7.61 4.05 17.63
C SER A 279 -6.96 4.03 16.26
N PHE A 280 -7.25 3.03 15.45
CA PHE A 280 -6.91 2.99 14.02
C PHE A 280 -7.62 4.07 13.20
N ARG A 281 -8.71 4.63 13.72
CA ARG A 281 -9.43 5.75 13.08
C ARG A 281 -8.77 7.11 13.32
N ASP A 282 -7.75 7.20 14.20
CA ASP A 282 -7.01 8.45 14.47
C ASP A 282 -5.93 8.68 13.41
N SER A 283 -6.36 9.03 12.21
CA SER A 283 -5.52 9.38 11.06
C SER A 283 -5.38 10.89 10.84
N ALA A 284 -5.68 11.72 11.83
CA ALA A 284 -5.49 13.16 11.75
C ALA A 284 -3.99 13.53 11.79
N THR A 285 -3.62 14.59 11.07
CA THR A 285 -2.30 15.24 11.23
C THR A 285 -2.32 16.18 12.44
N SER A 286 -1.15 16.45 13.00
CA SER A 286 -0.98 17.40 14.11
C SER A 286 0.15 18.37 13.79
N GLN A 287 0.03 19.60 14.27
CA GLN A 287 1.05 20.63 14.08
C GLN A 287 2.43 20.14 14.55
N VAL A 288 2.51 19.55 15.73
CA VAL A 288 3.77 19.02 16.31
C VAL A 288 4.39 17.96 15.42
N GLY A 289 3.57 17.01 14.90
CA GLY A 289 4.04 15.96 14.02
C GLY A 289 4.54 16.50 12.68
N ILE A 290 3.81 17.41 12.07
CA ILE A 290 4.19 18.04 10.81
C ILE A 290 5.45 18.90 10.95
N GLU A 291 5.59 19.68 12.02
CA GLU A 291 6.80 20.46 12.32
C GLU A 291 8.03 19.53 12.53
N HIS A 292 7.83 18.38 13.17
CA HIS A 292 8.89 17.37 13.28
C HIS A 292 9.34 16.89 11.89
N VAL A 293 8.39 16.54 11.01
CA VAL A 293 8.70 16.08 9.64
C VAL A 293 9.45 17.17 8.86
N ARG A 294 8.98 18.43 8.92
CA ARG A 294 9.62 19.58 8.25
C ARG A 294 11.06 19.79 8.73
N ARG A 295 11.30 19.69 10.04
CA ARG A 295 12.63 19.83 10.64
C ARG A 295 13.59 18.72 10.17
N VAL A 296 13.14 17.46 10.17
CA VAL A 296 13.99 16.35 9.71
C VAL A 296 14.24 16.43 8.20
N ALA A 297 13.25 16.79 7.41
CA ALA A 297 13.42 16.99 5.97
C ALA A 297 14.51 18.04 5.66
N ARG A 298 14.46 19.22 6.34
CA ARG A 298 15.50 20.25 6.22
C ARG A 298 16.86 19.87 6.80
N LYS A 299 16.90 18.96 7.77
CA LYS A 299 18.19 18.44 8.25
C LYS A 299 18.88 17.60 7.20
N LEU A 300 18.11 16.82 6.42
CA LEU A 300 18.61 16.03 5.30
C LEU A 300 18.95 16.90 4.08
N VAL A 301 18.08 17.84 3.73
CA VAL A 301 18.19 18.75 2.58
C VAL A 301 17.91 20.17 3.05
N PRO A 302 18.95 20.98 3.42
CA PRO A 302 18.76 22.28 4.08
C PRO A 302 18.03 23.35 3.25
N ASP A 303 18.20 23.31 1.94
CA ASP A 303 17.61 24.25 0.97
C ASP A 303 16.22 23.82 0.47
N LEU A 304 15.57 22.84 1.14
CA LEU A 304 14.25 22.35 0.77
C LEU A 304 13.19 23.47 0.92
N ASP A 305 12.50 23.78 -0.18
CA ASP A 305 11.42 24.76 -0.16
C ASP A 305 10.14 24.15 0.41
N LEU A 306 9.84 24.44 1.67
CA LEU A 306 8.62 24.01 2.34
C LEU A 306 7.35 24.71 1.83
N GLY A 307 7.45 25.78 1.06
CA GLY A 307 6.33 26.46 0.41
C GLY A 307 5.68 25.61 -0.69
N GLN A 308 6.39 24.57 -1.15
CA GLN A 308 5.89 23.63 -2.17
C GLN A 308 5.12 22.44 -1.61
N VAL A 309 4.81 22.42 -0.31
CA VAL A 309 3.95 21.38 0.28
C VAL A 309 2.52 21.59 -0.22
N ILE A 310 1.96 20.55 -0.83
CA ILE A 310 0.60 20.57 -1.41
C ILE A 310 -0.42 19.84 -0.54
N THR A 311 0.02 18.91 0.30
CA THR A 311 -0.88 18.16 1.20
C THR A 311 -0.13 17.50 2.34
N GLU A 312 -0.88 17.14 3.37
CA GLU A 312 -0.44 16.37 4.53
C GLU A 312 -1.41 15.20 4.74
N PHE A 313 -0.91 14.07 5.21
CA PHE A 313 -1.74 12.93 5.57
C PHE A 313 -1.10 12.11 6.67
N ALA A 314 -1.90 11.24 7.29
CA ALA A 314 -1.41 10.27 8.24
C ALA A 314 -1.98 8.87 7.97
N GLY A 315 -1.19 7.85 8.33
CA GLY A 315 -1.60 6.46 8.32
C GLY A 315 -1.36 5.83 9.69
N VAL A 316 -2.21 4.88 10.06
CA VAL A 316 -2.06 4.13 11.31
C VAL A 316 -1.59 2.72 11.02
N ARG A 317 -0.53 2.31 11.72
CA ARG A 317 0.10 1.00 11.54
C ARG A 317 -0.46 -0.01 12.53
N ALA A 318 -0.72 -1.22 12.07
CA ALA A 318 -1.07 -2.38 12.88
C ALA A 318 0.15 -2.87 13.68
N ASN A 319 0.54 -2.10 14.71
CA ASN A 319 1.64 -2.48 15.57
C ASN A 319 1.17 -3.54 16.57
N ILE A 320 1.84 -4.67 16.64
CA ILE A 320 1.52 -5.75 17.59
C ILE A 320 2.64 -5.95 18.61
N VAL A 321 2.27 -6.50 19.75
CA VAL A 321 3.18 -7.02 20.76
C VAL A 321 2.67 -8.41 21.15
N ASN A 322 3.52 -9.43 21.01
CA ASN A 322 3.23 -10.75 21.56
C ASN A 322 3.28 -10.69 23.08
N ILE A 323 2.26 -11.21 23.76
CA ILE A 323 2.10 -11.09 25.23
C ILE A 323 3.20 -11.86 25.96
N GLU A 324 3.54 -13.06 25.46
CA GLU A 324 4.49 -13.95 26.15
C GLU A 324 5.96 -13.60 25.88
N LYS A 325 6.26 -13.19 24.63
CA LYS A 325 7.63 -13.03 24.12
C LYS A 325 8.10 -11.59 24.03
N GLU A 326 7.21 -10.62 24.31
CA GLU A 326 7.45 -9.18 24.05
C GLU A 326 7.98 -8.87 22.64
N GLN A 327 7.78 -9.80 21.71
CA GLN A 327 8.27 -9.67 20.35
C GLN A 327 7.41 -8.72 19.52
N LYS A 328 8.08 -7.89 18.70
CA LYS A 328 7.46 -6.92 17.79
C LYS A 328 7.64 -7.32 16.33
N ASP A 329 7.79 -8.61 16.02
CA ASP A 329 7.99 -9.13 14.66
C ASP A 329 6.65 -9.35 13.94
N PHE A 330 6.69 -9.62 12.65
CA PHE A 330 5.55 -10.12 11.89
C PHE A 330 5.24 -11.56 12.31
N VAL A 331 3.97 -11.94 12.23
CA VAL A 331 3.52 -13.30 12.50
C VAL A 331 2.74 -13.79 11.28
N VAL A 332 3.15 -14.93 10.73
CA VAL A 332 2.37 -15.69 9.74
C VAL A 332 2.31 -17.12 10.25
N ARG A 333 1.09 -17.59 10.57
CA ARG A 333 0.88 -18.88 11.23
C ARG A 333 -0.42 -19.54 10.83
N ALA A 334 -0.50 -20.86 10.94
CA ALA A 334 -1.76 -21.56 11.07
C ALA A 334 -2.37 -21.20 12.44
N SER A 335 -3.48 -20.52 12.47
CA SER A 335 -4.18 -20.14 13.70
C SER A 335 -5.17 -21.22 14.13
N ALA A 336 -5.71 -21.97 13.16
CA ALA A 336 -6.45 -23.18 13.32
C ALA A 336 -6.32 -24.02 12.05
N SER A 337 -6.78 -25.28 12.06
CA SER A 337 -6.71 -26.13 10.87
C SER A 337 -7.46 -25.50 9.68
N GLY A 338 -6.73 -25.27 8.58
CA GLY A 338 -7.23 -24.59 7.39
C GLY A 338 -7.42 -23.07 7.55
N PHE A 339 -6.86 -22.45 8.60
CA PHE A 339 -6.96 -21.02 8.85
C PHE A 339 -5.56 -20.40 9.07
N VAL A 340 -5.07 -19.61 8.13
CA VAL A 340 -3.79 -18.90 8.21
C VAL A 340 -4.01 -17.41 8.51
N SER A 341 -3.23 -16.85 9.45
CA SER A 341 -3.25 -15.42 9.77
C SER A 341 -1.90 -14.75 9.51
N ALA A 342 -1.96 -13.51 8.97
CA ALA A 342 -0.83 -12.62 8.87
C ALA A 342 -1.05 -11.40 9.79
N LEU A 343 -0.32 -11.34 10.91
CA LEU A 343 -0.57 -10.41 12.01
C LEU A 343 0.57 -9.40 12.16
N GLY A 344 0.20 -8.15 12.47
CA GLY A 344 1.16 -7.09 12.75
C GLY A 344 1.94 -6.62 11.55
N ILE A 345 1.41 -6.82 10.35
CA ILE A 345 2.08 -6.41 9.13
C ILE A 345 2.01 -4.88 9.00
N LYS A 346 3.10 -4.25 9.38
CA LYS A 346 3.34 -2.81 9.28
C LYS A 346 4.54 -2.54 8.38
N ASN A 347 5.13 -1.33 8.40
CA ASN A 347 6.38 -1.06 7.66
C ASN A 347 7.48 -2.11 7.99
N PRO A 348 8.08 -2.77 6.97
CA PRO A 348 7.96 -2.58 5.53
C PRO A 348 6.96 -3.53 4.84
N GLY A 349 5.72 -3.63 5.29
CA GLY A 349 4.71 -4.59 4.85
C GLY A 349 4.51 -4.66 3.33
N ILE A 350 4.49 -3.52 2.62
CA ILE A 350 4.42 -3.54 1.15
C ILE A 350 5.60 -4.33 0.58
N THR A 351 6.82 -4.01 0.98
CA THR A 351 8.02 -4.72 0.50
C THR A 351 7.97 -6.22 0.79
N CYS A 352 7.46 -6.60 1.97
CA CYS A 352 7.41 -7.98 2.42
C CYS A 352 6.24 -8.78 1.80
N ALA A 353 5.23 -8.11 1.22
CA ALA A 353 3.98 -8.74 0.81
C ALA A 353 4.17 -10.02 -0.04
N PRO A 354 4.99 -10.04 -1.10
CA PRO A 354 5.15 -11.24 -1.92
C PRO A 354 5.73 -12.43 -1.13
N ALA A 355 6.74 -12.19 -0.29
CA ALA A 355 7.39 -13.23 0.51
C ALA A 355 6.50 -13.76 1.63
N LEU A 356 5.74 -12.87 2.30
CA LEU A 356 4.80 -13.27 3.36
C LEU A 356 3.63 -14.09 2.80
N VAL A 357 3.13 -13.74 1.62
CA VAL A 357 2.06 -14.47 0.95
C VAL A 357 2.53 -15.84 0.51
N LYS A 358 3.73 -15.95 -0.07
CA LYS A 358 4.34 -17.26 -0.40
C LYS A 358 4.35 -18.17 0.82
N ARG A 359 4.83 -17.66 1.97
CA ARG A 359 4.83 -18.42 3.24
C ARG A 359 3.40 -18.80 3.69
N ALA A 360 2.43 -17.91 3.55
CA ALA A 360 1.04 -18.20 3.93
C ALA A 360 0.42 -19.30 3.06
N ILE A 361 0.73 -19.32 1.76
CA ILE A 361 0.29 -20.38 0.83
C ILE A 361 0.96 -21.72 1.16
N GLU A 362 2.26 -21.71 1.51
CA GLU A 362 2.97 -22.91 1.97
C GLU A 362 2.27 -23.51 3.20
N ILE A 363 1.93 -22.71 4.20
CA ILE A 363 1.19 -23.14 5.38
C ILE A 363 -0.19 -23.72 5.00
N LEU A 364 -0.95 -23.07 4.11
CA LEU A 364 -2.24 -23.62 3.66
C LEU A 364 -2.07 -24.96 2.92
N GLY A 365 -0.99 -25.13 2.16
CA GLY A 365 -0.62 -26.42 1.53
C GLY A 365 -0.34 -27.51 2.57
N GLU A 366 0.40 -27.19 3.63
CA GLU A 366 0.67 -28.08 4.77
C GLU A 366 -0.63 -28.47 5.50
N GLU A 367 -1.61 -27.55 5.56
CA GLU A 367 -2.95 -27.77 6.11
C GLU A 367 -3.91 -28.50 5.12
N GLY A 368 -3.42 -28.92 3.96
CA GLY A 368 -4.16 -29.78 3.01
C GLY A 368 -4.82 -29.04 1.85
N LEU A 369 -4.52 -27.75 1.60
CA LEU A 369 -4.97 -27.06 0.39
C LEU A 369 -4.28 -27.64 -0.84
N ALA A 370 -5.08 -28.16 -1.79
CA ALA A 370 -4.57 -28.71 -3.04
C ALA A 370 -4.12 -27.59 -4.00
N LEU A 371 -2.82 -27.47 -4.23
CA LEU A 371 -2.22 -26.44 -5.08
C LEU A 371 -1.98 -26.92 -6.52
N ALA A 372 -3.05 -27.34 -7.21
CA ALA A 372 -3.01 -27.72 -8.60
C ALA A 372 -2.88 -26.50 -9.51
N SER A 373 -1.84 -26.42 -10.33
CA SER A 373 -1.57 -25.27 -11.20
C SER A 373 -2.74 -24.96 -12.14
N ASN A 374 -3.07 -23.66 -12.27
CA ASN A 374 -4.06 -23.15 -13.22
C ASN A 374 -3.36 -22.74 -14.54
N PRO A 375 -3.50 -23.53 -15.64
CA PRO A 375 -2.86 -23.21 -16.91
C PRO A 375 -3.46 -21.98 -17.60
N ALA A 376 -4.62 -21.51 -17.16
CA ALA A 376 -5.28 -20.33 -17.70
C ALA A 376 -4.85 -19.02 -16.98
N PHE A 377 -4.02 -19.13 -15.95
CA PHE A 377 -3.55 -17.94 -15.24
C PHE A 377 -2.75 -17.02 -16.15
N ASP A 378 -3.15 -15.77 -16.20
CA ASP A 378 -2.43 -14.69 -16.88
C ASP A 378 -1.83 -13.73 -15.86
N ALA A 379 -0.52 -13.61 -15.84
CA ALA A 379 0.21 -12.74 -14.93
C ALA A 379 0.07 -11.24 -15.24
N SER A 380 -0.32 -10.89 -16.48
CA SER A 380 -0.41 -9.51 -16.93
C SER A 380 -1.70 -8.83 -16.43
N ASP A 381 -1.65 -7.52 -16.23
CA ASP A 381 -2.86 -6.74 -15.85
C ASP A 381 -3.78 -6.55 -17.07
N GLN A 382 -4.58 -7.56 -17.41
CA GLN A 382 -5.59 -7.52 -18.45
C GLN A 382 -6.90 -6.84 -18.03
N GLY A 383 -7.11 -6.66 -16.72
CA GLY A 383 -8.31 -6.03 -16.17
C GLY A 383 -8.32 -4.51 -16.28
N ALA A 384 -7.21 -3.90 -16.67
CA ALA A 384 -7.14 -2.47 -16.92
C ALA A 384 -7.72 -2.16 -18.32
N VAL A 385 -8.71 -1.28 -18.37
CA VAL A 385 -9.26 -0.75 -19.66
C VAL A 385 -8.15 -0.01 -20.41
N HIS A 386 -7.28 0.70 -19.68
CA HIS A 386 -6.03 1.25 -20.19
C HIS A 386 -4.89 1.03 -19.19
N LYS A 387 -3.74 0.60 -19.69
CA LYS A 387 -2.51 0.48 -18.88
C LYS A 387 -1.93 1.83 -18.42
N ARG A 388 -2.33 2.94 -19.08
CA ARG A 388 -1.84 4.31 -18.81
C ARG A 388 -2.95 5.32 -19.07
N PRO A 389 -3.01 6.44 -18.35
CA PRO A 389 -3.87 7.56 -18.71
C PRO A 389 -3.61 8.06 -20.12
N PHE A 390 -4.64 8.52 -20.80
CA PHE A 390 -4.62 8.98 -22.20
C PHE A 390 -3.42 9.88 -22.54
N MET A 391 -3.12 10.86 -21.70
CA MET A 391 -2.02 11.81 -21.93
C MET A 391 -0.62 11.18 -21.79
N GLN A 392 -0.51 9.93 -21.37
CA GLN A 392 0.73 9.16 -21.28
C GLN A 392 0.83 8.10 -22.39
N CYS A 393 -0.21 7.93 -23.18
CA CYS A 393 -0.25 7.04 -24.33
C CYS A 393 0.56 7.61 -25.50
N SER A 394 0.97 6.75 -26.43
CA SER A 394 1.60 7.16 -27.68
C SER A 394 0.62 7.98 -28.55
N PRO A 395 1.11 8.84 -29.45
CA PRO A 395 0.23 9.61 -30.37
C PRO A 395 -0.72 8.73 -31.20
N GLU A 396 -0.30 7.52 -31.54
CA GLU A 396 -1.11 6.56 -32.28
C GLU A 396 -2.25 6.00 -31.40
N GLU A 397 -1.95 5.61 -30.17
CA GLU A 397 -2.94 5.17 -29.19
C GLU A 397 -3.93 6.29 -28.86
N GLN A 398 -3.45 7.52 -28.67
CA GLN A 398 -4.30 8.69 -28.42
C GLN A 398 -5.29 8.91 -29.57
N ARG A 399 -4.84 8.81 -30.82
CA ARG A 399 -5.73 8.93 -31.97
C ARG A 399 -6.79 7.84 -31.98
N ARG A 400 -6.39 6.58 -31.79
CA ARG A 400 -7.33 5.45 -31.74
C ARG A 400 -8.37 5.62 -30.62
N LEU A 401 -7.94 6.08 -29.45
CA LEU A 401 -8.84 6.32 -28.32
C LEU A 401 -9.84 7.44 -28.60
N LEU A 402 -9.39 8.56 -29.20
CA LEU A 402 -10.25 9.69 -29.57
C LEU A 402 -11.27 9.31 -30.68
N GLU A 403 -10.87 8.47 -31.61
CA GLU A 403 -11.77 7.97 -32.66
C GLU A 403 -12.85 7.04 -32.09
N ALA A 404 -12.49 6.24 -31.07
CA ALA A 404 -13.41 5.32 -30.41
C ALA A 404 -14.34 6.03 -29.40
N ASP A 405 -13.83 7.02 -28.66
CA ASP A 405 -14.58 7.76 -27.63
C ASP A 405 -14.05 9.23 -27.54
N PRO A 406 -14.84 10.21 -28.04
CA PRO A 406 -14.45 11.62 -28.01
C PRO A 406 -14.22 12.18 -26.59
N THR A 407 -14.72 11.52 -25.54
CA THR A 407 -14.54 11.97 -24.14
C THR A 407 -13.07 12.00 -23.71
N TYR A 408 -12.17 11.26 -24.38
CA TYR A 408 -10.73 11.37 -24.19
C TYR A 408 -10.16 12.76 -24.58
N GLY A 409 -10.89 13.55 -25.38
CA GLY A 409 -10.53 14.94 -25.66
C GLY A 409 -10.84 15.93 -24.54
N HIS A 410 -11.61 15.54 -23.52
CA HIS A 410 -12.09 16.42 -22.46
C HIS A 410 -11.21 16.31 -21.19
N VAL A 411 -10.29 17.25 -20.98
CA VAL A 411 -9.44 17.28 -19.79
C VAL A 411 -10.26 17.64 -18.55
N VAL A 412 -10.31 16.72 -17.58
CA VAL A 412 -11.02 16.87 -16.30
C VAL A 412 -10.06 17.32 -15.19
N CYS A 413 -8.91 16.70 -15.06
CA CYS A 413 -7.88 17.05 -14.07
C CYS A 413 -6.66 17.67 -14.78
N ARG A 414 -6.44 18.99 -14.59
CA ARG A 414 -5.30 19.70 -15.21
C ARG A 414 -3.97 19.36 -14.55
N CYS A 415 -3.93 19.18 -13.23
CA CYS A 415 -2.70 18.89 -12.47
C CYS A 415 -2.10 17.55 -12.86
N GLU A 416 -2.95 16.52 -12.99
CA GLU A 416 -2.56 15.14 -13.31
C GLU A 416 -2.82 14.79 -14.79
N ARG A 417 -3.40 15.73 -15.57
CA ARG A 417 -3.66 15.60 -17.02
C ARG A 417 -4.55 14.40 -17.35
N ILE A 418 -5.63 14.22 -16.58
CA ILE A 418 -6.60 13.14 -16.72
C ILE A 418 -7.81 13.64 -17.51
N THR A 419 -8.31 12.81 -18.43
CA THR A 419 -9.45 13.09 -19.27
C THR A 419 -10.75 12.48 -18.73
N GLU A 420 -11.88 12.88 -19.27
CA GLU A 420 -13.18 12.26 -18.98
C GLU A 420 -13.19 10.79 -19.40
N GLY A 421 -12.65 10.46 -20.57
CA GLY A 421 -12.51 9.08 -21.04
C GLY A 421 -11.72 8.21 -20.07
N ASP A 422 -10.63 8.72 -19.48
CA ASP A 422 -9.88 8.00 -18.43
C ASP A 422 -10.76 7.69 -17.21
N VAL A 423 -11.57 8.66 -16.74
CA VAL A 423 -12.46 8.47 -15.60
C VAL A 423 -13.52 7.43 -15.91
N ARG A 424 -14.20 7.51 -17.05
CA ARG A 424 -15.20 6.52 -17.47
C ARG A 424 -14.60 5.12 -17.61
N ALA A 425 -13.42 5.01 -18.20
CA ALA A 425 -12.69 3.75 -18.32
C ALA A 425 -12.37 3.14 -16.94
N CYS A 426 -11.92 3.97 -15.99
CA CYS A 426 -11.64 3.56 -14.61
C CYS A 426 -12.90 3.01 -13.89
N MET A 427 -14.07 3.61 -14.14
CA MET A 427 -15.35 3.15 -13.56
C MET A 427 -15.83 1.80 -14.13
N ARG A 428 -15.21 1.31 -15.21
CA ARG A 428 -15.55 0.04 -15.89
C ARG A 428 -14.51 -1.05 -15.69
N GLU A 429 -13.56 -0.87 -14.77
CA GLU A 429 -12.59 -1.90 -14.39
C GLU A 429 -13.28 -3.10 -13.71
N LEU A 430 -12.60 -4.25 -13.64
CA LEU A 430 -13.13 -5.47 -12.99
C LEU A 430 -13.39 -5.29 -11.49
N VAL A 431 -12.61 -4.42 -10.83
CA VAL A 431 -12.83 -3.97 -9.46
C VAL A 431 -13.00 -2.44 -9.51
N PRO A 432 -14.19 -1.95 -9.90
CA PRO A 432 -14.39 -0.53 -10.14
C PRO A 432 -14.44 0.28 -8.85
N PRO A 433 -13.98 1.55 -8.87
CA PRO A 433 -14.18 2.44 -7.74
C PRO A 433 -15.65 2.87 -7.64
N THR A 434 -16.15 2.97 -6.41
CA THR A 434 -17.50 3.49 -6.14
C THR A 434 -17.48 4.88 -5.50
N THR A 435 -16.29 5.38 -5.17
CA THR A 435 -16.08 6.65 -4.46
C THR A 435 -15.09 7.56 -5.19
N LEU A 436 -15.14 8.87 -4.92
CA LEU A 436 -14.21 9.85 -5.48
C LEU A 436 -12.76 9.54 -5.08
N ASP A 437 -12.53 9.08 -3.83
CA ASP A 437 -11.20 8.68 -3.38
C ASP A 437 -10.74 7.36 -4.06
N GLY A 438 -11.66 6.49 -4.48
CA GLY A 438 -11.37 5.33 -5.31
C GLY A 438 -10.84 5.70 -6.70
N VAL A 439 -11.48 6.67 -7.38
CA VAL A 439 -11.00 7.26 -8.64
C VAL A 439 -9.66 7.96 -8.42
N LYS A 440 -9.52 8.74 -7.33
CA LYS A 440 -8.28 9.42 -6.96
C LYS A 440 -7.10 8.44 -6.84
N ARG A 441 -7.28 7.27 -6.22
CA ARG A 441 -6.22 6.26 -6.07
C ARG A 441 -5.79 5.64 -7.39
N ARG A 442 -6.69 5.49 -8.35
CA ARG A 442 -6.39 4.91 -9.68
C ARG A 442 -5.78 5.92 -10.63
N LEU A 443 -6.38 7.12 -10.71
CA LEU A 443 -6.08 8.14 -11.71
C LEU A 443 -5.37 9.38 -11.15
N ARG A 444 -5.18 9.51 -9.84
CA ARG A 444 -4.59 10.66 -9.18
C ARG A 444 -5.41 11.97 -9.26
N CYS A 445 -6.65 11.93 -9.75
CA CYS A 445 -7.57 13.08 -9.69
C CYS A 445 -7.69 13.58 -8.24
N GLY A 446 -7.34 14.84 -7.99
CA GLY A 446 -7.32 15.42 -6.64
C GLY A 446 -6.01 15.26 -5.87
N MET A 447 -4.95 14.67 -6.46
CA MET A 447 -3.62 14.54 -5.80
C MET A 447 -2.63 15.64 -6.21
N GLY A 448 -2.96 16.46 -7.20
CA GLY A 448 -2.09 17.54 -7.64
C GLY A 448 -2.27 18.81 -6.81
N ARG A 449 -1.59 19.90 -7.21
CA ARG A 449 -1.51 21.19 -6.52
C ARG A 449 -2.85 21.73 -5.99
N CYS A 450 -3.95 21.59 -6.74
CA CYS A 450 -5.25 22.14 -6.33
C CYS A 450 -6.05 21.20 -5.39
N GLN A 451 -5.56 20.00 -5.07
CA GLN A 451 -6.18 19.01 -4.18
C GLN A 451 -7.68 18.77 -4.46
N GLY A 452 -8.03 18.70 -5.75
CA GLY A 452 -9.40 18.40 -6.19
C GLY A 452 -10.30 19.62 -6.39
N ALA A 453 -9.90 20.83 -5.96
CA ALA A 453 -10.75 22.03 -6.05
C ALA A 453 -11.29 22.30 -7.46
N PHE A 454 -10.56 21.91 -8.50
CA PHE A 454 -10.98 22.07 -9.90
C PHE A 454 -11.69 20.82 -10.47
N CYS A 455 -11.13 19.63 -10.21
CA CYS A 455 -11.60 18.40 -10.88
C CYS A 455 -12.73 17.67 -10.11
N ALA A 456 -12.82 17.79 -8.77
CA ALA A 456 -13.78 17.02 -7.99
C ALA A 456 -15.24 17.18 -8.46
N PRO A 457 -15.79 18.38 -8.73
CA PRO A 457 -17.18 18.50 -9.20
C PRO A 457 -17.43 17.78 -10.52
N ARG A 458 -16.46 17.83 -11.45
CA ARG A 458 -16.58 17.16 -12.77
C ARG A 458 -16.49 15.64 -12.63
N VAL A 459 -15.52 15.15 -11.85
CA VAL A 459 -15.37 13.71 -11.58
C VAL A 459 -16.63 13.18 -10.90
N THR A 460 -17.19 13.92 -9.93
CA THR A 460 -18.45 13.52 -9.26
C THR A 460 -19.61 13.40 -10.25
N GLY A 461 -19.76 14.36 -11.21
CA GLY A 461 -20.78 14.27 -12.24
C GLY A 461 -20.61 13.05 -13.14
N ILE A 462 -19.38 12.76 -13.59
CA ILE A 462 -19.07 11.58 -14.41
C ILE A 462 -19.37 10.28 -13.63
N MET A 463 -19.01 10.25 -12.36
CA MET A 463 -19.33 9.09 -11.49
C MET A 463 -20.83 8.89 -11.32
N ALA A 464 -21.59 9.97 -11.10
CA ALA A 464 -23.04 9.90 -10.99
C ALA A 464 -23.67 9.31 -12.26
N ASP A 465 -23.20 9.75 -13.44
CA ASP A 465 -23.65 9.21 -14.74
C ASP A 465 -23.31 7.71 -14.89
N GLU A 466 -22.09 7.30 -14.59
CA GLU A 466 -21.63 5.90 -14.74
C GLU A 466 -22.29 4.96 -13.71
N LEU A 467 -22.58 5.45 -12.49
CA LEU A 467 -23.27 4.68 -11.45
C LEU A 467 -24.80 4.71 -11.58
N GLY A 468 -25.36 5.61 -12.38
CA GLY A 468 -26.81 5.79 -12.52
C GLY A 468 -27.48 6.32 -11.25
N VAL A 469 -26.80 7.17 -10.49
CA VAL A 469 -27.27 7.74 -9.21
C VAL A 469 -27.30 9.26 -9.26
N ALA A 470 -28.00 9.89 -8.30
CA ALA A 470 -27.94 11.34 -8.16
C ALA A 470 -26.55 11.82 -7.70
N ILE A 471 -26.13 13.03 -8.08
CA ILE A 471 -24.83 13.61 -7.66
C ILE A 471 -24.70 13.63 -6.12
N SER A 472 -25.80 13.84 -5.40
CA SER A 472 -25.86 13.82 -3.94
C SER A 472 -25.58 12.45 -3.31
N GLU A 473 -25.70 11.38 -4.08
CA GLU A 473 -25.45 10.00 -3.62
C GLU A 473 -24.00 9.58 -3.82
N VAL A 474 -23.24 10.30 -4.66
CA VAL A 474 -21.80 10.02 -4.85
C VAL A 474 -21.04 10.36 -3.57
N GLN A 475 -20.30 9.39 -3.07
CA GLN A 475 -19.51 9.52 -1.85
C GLN A 475 -18.05 9.92 -2.15
N LYS A 476 -17.44 10.63 -1.21
CA LYS A 476 -16.03 10.98 -1.30
C LYS A 476 -15.12 9.77 -1.00
N GLY A 477 -15.44 9.03 0.03
CA GLY A 477 -14.65 7.88 0.52
C GLY A 477 -15.53 7.01 1.41
N ALA A 478 -15.22 6.88 2.69
CA ALA A 478 -15.95 6.01 3.62
C ALA A 478 -17.48 6.21 3.58
N LEU A 479 -18.21 5.14 3.90
CA LEU A 479 -19.68 5.12 4.00
C LEU A 479 -20.21 6.34 4.76
N GLY A 480 -21.15 7.08 4.13
CA GLY A 480 -21.70 8.32 4.67
C GLY A 480 -20.90 9.59 4.39
N GLY A 481 -19.76 9.49 3.67
CA GLY A 481 -18.93 10.62 3.27
C GLY A 481 -19.48 11.38 2.05
N HIS A 482 -20.72 11.89 2.11
CA HIS A 482 -21.34 12.63 1.01
C HIS A 482 -20.62 13.96 0.75
N LEU A 483 -20.48 14.31 -0.55
CA LEU A 483 -19.89 15.59 -0.98
C LEU A 483 -20.90 16.75 -0.93
N THR A 484 -22.18 16.43 -1.03
CA THR A 484 -23.26 17.39 -1.04
C THR A 484 -24.33 16.96 -0.03
N CYS A 485 -25.01 17.92 0.59
CA CYS A 485 -26.04 17.66 1.60
C CYS A 485 -27.45 18.02 1.11
N GLY A 486 -27.62 18.30 -0.18
CA GLY A 486 -28.90 18.62 -0.80
C GLY A 486 -28.80 19.63 -1.93
N GLU A 487 -29.91 19.91 -2.58
CA GLU A 487 -30.03 20.94 -3.61
C GLU A 487 -30.16 22.31 -2.95
N VAL A 488 -29.41 23.27 -3.46
CA VAL A 488 -29.62 24.69 -3.13
C VAL A 488 -30.70 25.22 -4.07
N LYS A 489 -31.84 25.63 -3.51
CA LYS A 489 -32.92 26.29 -4.27
C LYS A 489 -32.56 27.72 -4.62
#